data_7c688b64be314737984a5335decd6b48
#
_entry.id   7c688b64be314737984a5335decd6b48
#
_cell.length_a   1.000
_cell.length_b   1.000
_cell.length_c   1.000
_cell.angle_alpha   90.00
_cell.angle_beta   90.00
_cell.angle_gamma   90.00
#
_symmetry.space_group_name_H-M   'P 1'
#
loop_
_entity.id
_entity.type
_entity.pdbx_description
1 polymer ?
#
loop_
_entity_poly.entity_id
_entity_poly.type
_entity_poly.pdbx_seq_one_letter_code
_entity_poly.pdbx_strand_id
1 'polypeptide(L)'
;QFITLSDRKIDQLTSSLQRWEKQKVRVPVYDDPKNKKGYIEWEMRPTYQGQALRVQDMMIMRIINDAAWRVPIYFAVTVSQQNRIGLDNFLDMQGLTFQLKSHRTSPVDTEKMYENLMMDVGPKEWSTNFNHDDFYSSMTESLQSGNSIKNVENEYNQGWSKNYQPGYMFRNLGNESIYFNKQTKRLLQNYRSAYVQLAFTYYVDYQNQLKKKNTSEKKLVELKDKIIRTLHKMGEKIPQKP
;
A
#
# COMPACT_ATOMS: atom_id res chain seq x y z
N GLN A 1 -5.96 -28.98 0.92
CA GLN A 1 -4.76 -28.84 1.76
C GLN A 1 -4.32 -27.40 1.78
N PHE A 2 -3.79 -26.91 2.90
CA PHE A 2 -3.22 -25.58 3.06
C PHE A 2 -1.90 -25.67 3.83
N ILE A 3 -1.02 -24.70 3.62
CA ILE A 3 0.20 -24.53 4.41
C ILE A 3 0.02 -23.32 5.30
N THR A 4 0.24 -23.48 6.60
CA THR A 4 0.41 -22.37 7.54
C THR A 4 1.87 -21.97 7.53
N LEU A 5 2.15 -20.70 7.27
CA LEU A 5 3.51 -20.18 7.33
C LEU A 5 3.98 -20.16 8.79
N SER A 6 5.14 -20.74 9.03
CA SER A 6 5.89 -20.69 10.27
C SER A 6 7.37 -20.59 9.92
N ASP A 7 8.20 -20.17 10.86
CA ASP A 7 9.64 -20.02 10.65
C ASP A 7 10.25 -21.30 10.14
N ARG A 8 9.98 -22.43 10.82
CA ARG A 8 10.46 -23.75 10.41
C ARG A 8 10.05 -24.11 8.98
N LYS A 9 8.82 -23.77 8.58
CA LYS A 9 8.34 -24.09 7.23
C LYS A 9 9.00 -23.20 6.18
N ILE A 10 9.20 -21.93 6.47
CA ILE A 10 9.89 -21.02 5.58
C ILE A 10 11.35 -21.42 5.43
N ASP A 11 12.04 -21.78 6.49
CA ASP A 11 13.41 -22.27 6.47
C ASP A 11 13.56 -23.55 5.63
N GLN A 12 12.60 -24.46 5.70
CA GLN A 12 12.55 -25.63 4.82
C GLN A 12 12.38 -25.25 3.33
N LEU A 13 11.57 -24.24 3.03
CA LEU A 13 11.38 -23.76 1.66
C LEU A 13 12.59 -23.03 1.09
N THR A 14 13.40 -22.39 1.95
CA THR A 14 14.60 -21.65 1.55
C THR A 14 15.85 -22.56 1.41
N SER A 15 15.89 -23.68 2.10
CA SER A 15 17.05 -24.58 2.13
C SER A 15 17.21 -25.43 0.86
N SER A 16 16.18 -25.56 0.03
CA SER A 16 16.24 -26.28 -1.23
C SER A 16 15.25 -25.70 -2.25
N LEU A 17 15.60 -25.72 -3.53
CA LEU A 17 14.67 -25.42 -4.64
C LEU A 17 13.57 -26.49 -4.67
N GLN A 18 12.60 -26.34 -3.80
CA GLN A 18 11.49 -27.28 -3.73
C GLN A 18 10.48 -26.99 -4.83
N ARG A 19 10.05 -28.02 -5.51
CA ARG A 19 8.91 -27.97 -6.41
C ARG A 19 7.70 -27.44 -5.64
N TRP A 20 7.08 -26.40 -6.19
CA TRP A 20 5.89 -25.79 -5.62
C TRP A 20 4.68 -26.10 -6.50
N GLU A 21 3.68 -26.71 -5.93
CA GLU A 21 2.41 -26.88 -6.59
C GLU A 21 1.43 -25.80 -6.12
N LYS A 22 0.45 -25.50 -6.97
CA LYS A 22 -0.63 -24.58 -6.62
C LYS A 22 -1.30 -25.02 -5.31
N GLN A 23 -1.24 -24.21 -4.28
CA GLN A 23 -1.82 -24.54 -2.98
C GLN A 23 -2.24 -23.29 -2.20
N LYS A 24 -3.05 -23.50 -1.17
CA LYS A 24 -3.46 -22.45 -0.27
C LYS A 24 -2.44 -22.24 0.83
N VAL A 25 -2.11 -20.97 1.04
CA VAL A 25 -1.21 -20.53 2.11
C VAL A 25 -2.03 -19.79 3.15
N ARG A 26 -1.78 -20.04 4.42
CA ARG A 26 -2.39 -19.35 5.56
C ARG A 26 -1.36 -18.62 6.39
N VAL A 27 -1.72 -17.41 6.82
CA VAL A 27 -0.96 -16.64 7.81
C VAL A 27 -1.91 -16.34 8.97
N PRO A 28 -1.53 -16.68 10.22
CA PRO A 28 -2.32 -16.34 11.38
C PRO A 28 -2.51 -14.83 11.53
N VAL A 29 -3.67 -14.42 12.00
CA VAL A 29 -3.99 -13.02 12.35
C VAL A 29 -4.43 -13.02 13.80
N TYR A 30 -3.78 -12.18 14.60
CA TYR A 30 -4.08 -12.03 16.02
C TYR A 30 -4.69 -10.64 16.25
N ASP A 31 -5.69 -10.60 17.13
CA ASP A 31 -6.25 -9.35 17.67
C ASP A 31 -6.80 -8.34 16.63
N ASP A 32 -7.23 -8.79 15.44
CA ASP A 32 -7.93 -7.93 14.49
C ASP A 32 -9.45 -8.17 14.53
N PRO A 33 -10.24 -7.19 15.01
CA PRO A 33 -11.70 -7.32 15.07
C PRO A 33 -12.36 -7.46 13.69
N LYS A 34 -11.69 -7.05 12.61
CA LYS A 34 -12.16 -7.20 11.22
C LYS A 34 -11.90 -8.59 10.66
N ASN A 35 -10.99 -9.35 11.26
CA ASN A 35 -10.68 -10.73 10.86
C ASN A 35 -11.18 -11.76 11.87
N LYS A 36 -12.48 -12.07 11.82
CA LYS A 36 -13.10 -13.07 12.69
C LYS A 36 -12.58 -14.52 12.49
N LYS A 37 -11.84 -14.77 11.40
CA LYS A 37 -11.32 -16.11 11.09
C LYS A 37 -10.01 -16.43 11.80
N GLY A 38 -9.30 -15.43 12.31
CA GLY A 38 -7.99 -15.59 12.92
C GLY A 38 -6.86 -15.92 11.93
N TYR A 39 -7.10 -15.81 10.63
CA TYR A 39 -6.08 -15.98 9.58
C TYR A 39 -6.50 -15.32 8.27
N ILE A 40 -5.52 -15.01 7.42
CA ILE A 40 -5.76 -14.80 5.98
C ILE A 40 -5.38 -16.07 5.22
N GLU A 41 -6.09 -16.33 4.14
CA GLU A 41 -5.84 -17.47 3.25
C GLU A 41 -5.90 -17.01 1.80
N TRP A 42 -4.88 -17.35 1.03
CA TRP A 42 -4.86 -17.12 -0.41
C TRP A 42 -4.27 -18.29 -1.17
N GLU A 43 -4.52 -18.33 -2.48
CA GLU A 43 -3.97 -19.30 -3.37
C GLU A 43 -2.62 -18.81 -3.91
N MET A 44 -1.57 -19.58 -3.67
CA MET A 44 -0.24 -19.30 -4.19
C MET A 44 0.14 -20.30 -5.27
N ARG A 45 0.47 -19.76 -6.44
CA ARG A 45 0.92 -20.53 -7.60
C ARG A 45 2.44 -20.51 -7.72
N PRO A 46 3.04 -21.47 -8.42
CA PRO A 46 4.45 -21.40 -8.79
C PRO A 46 4.74 -20.11 -9.54
N THR A 47 5.82 -19.43 -9.19
CA THR A 47 6.21 -18.14 -9.77
C THR A 47 7.45 -18.23 -10.67
N TYR A 48 8.15 -19.37 -10.60
CA TYR A 48 9.31 -19.66 -11.44
C TYR A 48 9.01 -20.86 -12.33
N GLN A 49 8.99 -20.66 -13.63
CA GLN A 49 8.78 -21.68 -14.68
C GLN A 49 7.57 -22.61 -14.46
N GLY A 50 6.56 -22.15 -13.70
CA GLY A 50 5.38 -22.96 -13.39
C GLY A 50 5.64 -24.14 -12.42
N GLN A 51 6.82 -24.24 -11.82
CA GLN A 51 7.23 -25.40 -11.03
C GLN A 51 7.76 -25.07 -9.62
N ALA A 52 8.31 -23.87 -9.43
CA ALA A 52 8.95 -23.48 -8.16
C ALA A 52 8.59 -22.06 -7.74
N LEU A 53 8.98 -21.67 -6.53
CA LEU A 53 8.93 -20.30 -6.05
C LEU A 53 10.29 -19.62 -6.28
N ARG A 54 10.27 -18.34 -6.57
CA ARG A 54 11.47 -17.50 -6.57
C ARG A 54 11.87 -17.17 -5.13
N VAL A 55 13.15 -16.94 -4.90
CA VAL A 55 13.69 -16.52 -3.59
C VAL A 55 12.93 -15.28 -3.06
N GLN A 56 12.68 -14.31 -3.92
CA GLN A 56 11.94 -13.10 -3.56
C GLN A 56 10.53 -13.37 -3.03
N ASP A 57 9.85 -14.39 -3.53
CA ASP A 57 8.49 -14.75 -3.10
C ASP A 57 8.54 -15.41 -1.71
N MET A 58 9.56 -16.21 -1.45
CA MET A 58 9.82 -16.77 -0.13
C MET A 58 10.19 -15.68 0.89
N MET A 59 10.98 -14.68 0.48
CA MET A 59 11.29 -13.53 1.32
C MET A 59 10.03 -12.72 1.68
N ILE A 60 9.11 -12.51 0.74
CA ILE A 60 7.83 -11.85 1.03
C ILE A 60 7.05 -12.64 2.09
N MET A 61 6.95 -13.96 1.95
CA MET A 61 6.30 -14.80 2.96
C MET A 61 6.98 -14.68 4.33
N ARG A 62 8.32 -14.63 4.37
CA ARG A 62 9.07 -14.45 5.61
C ARG A 62 8.76 -13.10 6.24
N ILE A 63 8.79 -12.01 5.47
CA ILE A 63 8.45 -10.67 5.95
C ILE A 63 7.03 -10.64 6.54
N ILE A 64 6.04 -11.26 5.88
CA ILE A 64 4.66 -11.29 6.37
C ILE A 64 4.58 -12.07 7.68
N ASN A 65 5.27 -13.20 7.78
CA ASN A 65 5.28 -14.01 8.98
C ASN A 65 5.95 -13.29 10.16
N ASP A 66 7.11 -12.70 9.94
CA ASP A 66 7.89 -12.01 10.97
C ASP A 66 7.21 -10.71 11.44
N ALA A 67 6.60 -9.98 10.53
CA ALA A 67 5.82 -8.78 10.87
C ALA A 67 4.63 -9.13 11.78
N ALA A 68 4.04 -10.31 11.63
CA ALA A 68 2.95 -10.84 12.45
C ALA A 68 1.83 -9.80 12.72
N TRP A 69 1.56 -8.94 11.72
CA TRP A 69 0.58 -7.82 11.76
C TRP A 69 0.90 -6.71 12.77
N ARG A 70 2.09 -6.71 13.36
CA ARG A 70 2.54 -5.69 14.33
C ARG A 70 3.02 -4.41 13.68
N VAL A 71 3.49 -4.52 12.44
CA VAL A 71 3.93 -3.41 11.59
C VAL A 71 3.20 -3.47 10.25
N PRO A 72 2.86 -2.32 9.64
CA PRO A 72 2.22 -2.30 8.34
C PRO A 72 3.19 -2.73 7.23
N ILE A 73 2.70 -3.53 6.29
CA ILE A 73 3.45 -3.96 5.11
C ILE A 73 2.89 -3.27 3.88
N TYR A 74 3.77 -2.68 3.08
CA TYR A 74 3.41 -1.99 1.86
C TYR A 74 4.14 -2.57 0.65
N PHE A 75 3.41 -2.69 -0.46
CA PHE A 75 3.96 -2.97 -1.77
C PHE A 75 3.94 -1.68 -2.60
N ALA A 76 5.05 -1.34 -3.26
CA ALA A 76 5.06 -0.21 -4.19
C ALA A 76 4.14 -0.51 -5.40
N VAL A 77 3.50 0.50 -5.99
CA VAL A 77 2.65 0.34 -7.19
C VAL A 77 3.42 -0.20 -8.40
N THR A 78 4.75 -0.06 -8.40
CA THR A 78 5.63 -0.61 -9.43
C THR A 78 5.84 -2.12 -9.32
N VAL A 79 5.42 -2.74 -8.21
CA VAL A 79 5.45 -4.20 -8.05
C VAL A 79 4.35 -4.81 -8.91
N SER A 80 4.73 -5.61 -9.90
CA SER A 80 3.79 -6.27 -10.78
C SER A 80 2.88 -7.23 -10.00
N GLN A 81 1.68 -7.48 -10.52
CA GLN A 81 0.70 -8.37 -9.89
C GLN A 81 1.27 -9.77 -9.62
N GLN A 82 2.08 -10.30 -10.53
CA GLN A 82 2.73 -11.61 -10.35
C GLN A 82 3.67 -11.63 -9.12
N ASN A 83 4.26 -10.50 -8.78
CA ASN A 83 5.17 -10.38 -7.64
C ASN A 83 4.46 -10.11 -6.31
N ARG A 84 3.14 -9.96 -6.31
CA ARG A 84 2.31 -9.84 -5.09
C ARG A 84 1.84 -11.19 -4.58
N ILE A 85 2.34 -12.28 -5.14
CA ILE A 85 2.14 -13.68 -4.73
C ILE A 85 0.68 -14.10 -4.47
N GLY A 86 -0.28 -13.46 -5.14
CA GLY A 86 -1.71 -13.76 -5.00
C GLY A 86 -2.43 -13.01 -3.87
N LEU A 87 -1.79 -12.04 -3.26
CA LEU A 87 -2.33 -11.26 -2.14
C LEU A 87 -3.32 -10.15 -2.55
N ASP A 88 -3.64 -10.00 -3.83
CA ASP A 88 -4.41 -8.86 -4.36
C ASP A 88 -5.75 -8.60 -3.63
N ASN A 89 -6.42 -9.64 -3.14
CA ASN A 89 -7.66 -9.50 -2.37
C ASN A 89 -7.48 -8.93 -0.95
N PHE A 90 -6.25 -8.78 -0.50
CA PHE A 90 -5.86 -8.26 0.80
C PHE A 90 -5.06 -6.97 0.69
N LEU A 91 -4.93 -6.43 -0.52
CA LEU A 91 -4.19 -5.20 -0.80
C LEU A 91 -5.17 -4.08 -1.13
N ASP A 92 -5.03 -2.95 -0.46
CA ASP A 92 -5.69 -1.71 -0.85
C ASP A 92 -4.68 -0.64 -1.28
N MET A 93 -5.01 0.07 -2.33
CA MET A 93 -4.18 1.14 -2.88
C MET A 93 -4.37 2.42 -2.08
N GLN A 94 -3.27 3.00 -1.62
CA GLN A 94 -3.25 4.23 -0.81
C GLN A 94 -2.39 5.34 -1.45
N GLY A 95 -2.42 5.45 -2.77
CA GLY A 95 -1.60 6.37 -3.55
C GLY A 95 -0.57 5.61 -4.38
N LEU A 96 0.71 5.67 -4.02
CA LEU A 96 1.80 4.96 -4.70
C LEU A 96 2.17 3.63 -4.04
N THR A 97 1.37 3.18 -3.09
CA THR A 97 1.58 1.93 -2.39
C THR A 97 0.27 1.16 -2.25
N PHE A 98 0.40 -0.16 -2.11
CA PHE A 98 -0.66 -1.05 -1.66
C PHE A 98 -0.35 -1.49 -0.25
N GLN A 99 -1.25 -1.27 0.69
CA GLN A 99 -1.12 -1.78 2.04
C GLN A 99 -1.69 -3.20 2.14
N LEU A 100 -0.94 -4.11 2.76
CA LEU A 100 -1.43 -5.43 3.10
C LEU A 100 -2.35 -5.35 4.33
N LYS A 101 -3.58 -5.84 4.17
CA LYS A 101 -4.58 -5.92 5.24
C LYS A 101 -4.74 -7.35 5.75
N SER A 102 -5.03 -7.48 7.02
CA SER A 102 -5.35 -8.74 7.70
C SER A 102 -6.72 -9.33 7.32
N HIS A 103 -7.49 -8.65 6.50
CA HIS A 103 -8.82 -9.04 6.00
C HIS A 103 -8.96 -8.69 4.53
N ARG A 104 -9.95 -9.28 3.86
CA ARG A 104 -10.27 -8.88 2.48
C ARG A 104 -10.74 -7.43 2.44
N THR A 105 -10.20 -6.68 1.50
CA THR A 105 -10.46 -5.25 1.37
C THR A 105 -10.90 -4.87 -0.03
N SER A 106 -11.40 -3.65 -0.17
CA SER A 106 -11.58 -2.99 -1.47
C SER A 106 -10.21 -2.77 -2.12
N PRO A 107 -10.10 -2.83 -3.46
CA PRO A 107 -8.84 -2.58 -4.16
C PRO A 107 -8.25 -1.19 -3.93
N VAL A 108 -9.06 -0.23 -3.49
CA VAL A 108 -8.68 1.17 -3.27
C VAL A 108 -9.22 1.63 -1.93
N ASP A 109 -8.36 2.17 -1.10
CA ASP A 109 -8.71 2.96 0.07
C ASP A 109 -8.93 4.41 -0.36
N THR A 110 -10.18 4.77 -0.63
CA THR A 110 -10.54 6.10 -1.16
C THR A 110 -10.21 7.24 -0.21
N GLU A 111 -10.25 7.01 1.10
CA GLU A 111 -9.94 8.00 2.12
C GLU A 111 -8.43 8.30 2.11
N LYS A 112 -7.60 7.27 2.19
CA LYS A 112 -6.14 7.40 2.13
C LYS A 112 -5.65 7.91 0.77
N MET A 113 -6.27 7.47 -0.32
CA MET A 113 -5.98 8.00 -1.65
C MET A 113 -6.29 9.50 -1.73
N TYR A 114 -7.44 9.93 -1.18
CA TYR A 114 -7.81 11.34 -1.14
C TYR A 114 -6.81 12.14 -0.30
N GLU A 115 -6.49 11.68 0.91
CA GLU A 115 -5.49 12.33 1.77
C GLU A 115 -4.15 12.51 1.04
N ASN A 116 -3.64 11.46 0.41
CA ASN A 116 -2.33 11.47 -0.23
C ASN A 116 -2.28 12.27 -1.54
N LEU A 117 -3.35 12.30 -2.33
CA LEU A 117 -3.35 12.91 -3.65
C LEU A 117 -4.00 14.30 -3.67
N MET A 118 -5.01 14.53 -2.84
CA MET A 118 -5.84 15.73 -2.91
C MET A 118 -5.51 16.79 -1.87
N MET A 119 -4.88 16.40 -0.75
CA MET A 119 -4.44 17.36 0.25
C MET A 119 -3.11 18.00 -0.18
N ASP A 120 -3.00 19.29 0.02
CA ASP A 120 -1.74 20.01 -0.22
C ASP A 120 -0.91 19.98 1.06
N VAL A 121 0.30 19.43 0.96
CA VAL A 121 1.27 19.45 2.07
C VAL A 121 1.91 20.83 2.11
N GLY A 122 1.76 21.53 3.21
CA GLY A 122 2.44 22.80 3.45
C GLY A 122 3.97 22.61 3.53
N PRO A 123 4.75 23.53 2.95
CA PRO A 123 6.21 23.40 2.89
C PRO A 123 6.94 23.52 4.23
N LYS A 124 6.24 23.81 5.32
CA LYS A 124 6.87 24.34 6.55
C LYS A 124 7.25 23.32 7.62
N GLU A 125 6.73 22.12 7.62
CA GLU A 125 6.83 21.28 8.83
C GLU A 125 7.59 19.97 8.66
N TRP A 126 8.06 19.70 7.47
CA TRP A 126 8.79 18.45 7.17
C TRP A 126 10.23 18.42 7.68
N SER A 127 10.78 19.55 8.04
CA SER A 127 12.25 19.64 8.06
C SER A 127 12.89 19.78 9.42
N THR A 128 12.15 20.05 10.49
CA THR A 128 12.88 20.67 11.57
C THR A 128 13.14 19.84 12.80
N ASN A 129 12.43 18.73 13.04
CA ASN A 129 12.60 18.04 14.32
C ASN A 129 12.52 16.51 14.30
N PHE A 130 12.46 15.85 13.16
CA PHE A 130 12.52 14.40 13.10
C PHE A 130 13.81 13.94 12.46
N ASN A 131 14.76 13.52 13.26
CA ASN A 131 15.98 12.89 12.79
C ASN A 131 15.69 11.42 12.52
N HIS A 132 15.55 11.06 11.24
CA HIS A 132 15.29 9.68 10.82
C HIS A 132 16.40 8.73 11.29
N ASP A 133 17.66 9.16 11.27
CA ASP A 133 18.78 8.31 11.62
C ASP A 133 18.80 7.99 13.12
N ASP A 134 18.54 8.98 13.96
CA ASP A 134 18.40 8.78 15.41
C ASP A 134 17.21 7.88 15.73
N PHE A 135 16.10 8.04 15.02
CA PHE A 135 14.92 7.21 15.19
C PHE A 135 15.18 5.75 14.81
N TYR A 136 15.79 5.48 13.65
CA TYR A 136 16.12 4.12 13.23
C TYR A 136 17.16 3.48 14.14
N SER A 137 18.13 4.23 14.62
CA SER A 137 19.13 3.76 15.58
C SER A 137 18.47 3.38 16.90
N SER A 138 17.65 4.26 17.47
CA SER A 138 16.87 4.02 18.69
C SER A 138 15.93 2.81 18.55
N MET A 139 15.23 2.68 17.40
CA MET A 139 14.37 1.54 17.12
C MET A 139 15.16 0.23 17.08
N THR A 140 16.32 0.24 16.43
CA THR A 140 17.18 -0.95 16.33
C THR A 140 17.73 -1.36 17.67
N GLU A 141 18.17 -0.42 18.51
CA GLU A 141 18.65 -0.66 19.87
C GLU A 141 17.52 -1.20 20.76
N SER A 142 16.33 -0.64 20.68
CA SER A 142 15.16 -1.12 21.42
C SER A 142 14.76 -2.54 21.04
N LEU A 143 14.82 -2.90 19.75
CA LEU A 143 14.56 -4.26 19.29
C LEU A 143 15.62 -5.25 19.74
N GLN A 144 16.90 -4.84 19.77
CA GLN A 144 18.02 -5.67 20.24
C GLN A 144 18.00 -5.86 21.77
N SER A 145 17.54 -4.89 22.54
CA SER A 145 17.42 -4.97 23.99
C SER A 145 16.20 -5.75 24.50
N GLY A 146 15.41 -6.32 23.59
CA GLY A 146 14.25 -7.15 23.95
C GLY A 146 13.05 -6.36 24.46
N ASN A 147 13.02 -5.03 24.25
CA ASN A 147 11.87 -4.22 24.57
C ASN A 147 10.67 -4.59 23.70
N SER A 148 9.49 -4.58 24.33
CA SER A 148 8.24 -4.88 23.65
C SER A 148 8.05 -3.97 22.44
N ILE A 149 7.80 -4.57 21.27
CA ILE A 149 7.49 -3.86 20.03
C ILE A 149 6.35 -2.84 20.22
N LYS A 150 5.43 -3.07 21.17
CA LYS A 150 4.38 -2.09 21.53
C LYS A 150 4.92 -0.75 22.02
N ASN A 151 6.05 -0.72 22.70
CA ASN A 151 6.66 0.53 23.14
C ASN A 151 7.31 1.26 21.98
N VAL A 152 8.01 0.55 21.10
CA VAL A 152 8.59 1.10 19.86
C VAL A 152 7.48 1.58 18.90
N GLU A 153 6.37 0.86 18.80
CA GLU A 153 5.21 1.24 18.00
C GLU A 153 4.52 2.49 18.54
N ASN A 154 4.43 2.63 19.88
CA ASN A 154 3.88 3.83 20.50
C ASN A 154 4.78 5.05 20.30
N GLU A 155 6.10 4.91 20.42
CA GLU A 155 7.06 5.97 20.14
C GLU A 155 7.05 6.36 18.66
N TYR A 156 7.01 5.38 17.77
CA TYR A 156 6.84 5.57 16.33
C TYR A 156 5.56 6.33 16.02
N ASN A 157 4.43 5.87 16.52
CA ASN A 157 3.13 6.49 16.28
C ASN A 157 3.03 7.89 16.91
N GLN A 158 3.64 8.13 18.07
CA GLN A 158 3.70 9.45 18.67
C GLN A 158 4.62 10.41 17.91
N GLY A 159 5.76 9.95 17.41
CA GLY A 159 6.67 10.74 16.59
C GLY A 159 6.06 11.07 15.23
N TRP A 160 5.47 10.10 14.55
CA TRP A 160 4.82 10.27 13.25
C TRP A 160 3.50 11.04 13.33
N SER A 161 2.66 10.79 14.34
CA SER A 161 1.35 11.43 14.43
C SER A 161 1.44 12.93 14.69
N LYS A 162 2.51 13.41 15.33
CA LYS A 162 2.72 14.84 15.56
C LYS A 162 3.20 15.58 14.31
N ASN A 163 3.88 14.90 13.39
CA ASN A 163 4.54 15.51 12.24
C ASN A 163 4.00 14.98 10.89
N TYR A 164 3.08 14.00 10.92
CA TYR A 164 2.51 13.45 9.71
C TYR A 164 1.49 14.41 9.11
N GLN A 165 1.82 14.94 7.96
CA GLN A 165 0.87 15.63 7.09
C GLN A 165 0.58 14.75 5.88
N PRO A 166 -0.69 14.37 5.64
CA PRO A 166 -1.04 13.61 4.46
C PRO A 166 -0.83 14.45 3.20
N GLY A 167 -0.43 13.80 2.13
CA GLY A 167 -0.28 14.41 0.83
C GLY A 167 1.11 14.27 0.23
N TYR A 168 1.18 14.26 -1.09
CA TYR A 168 2.44 14.25 -1.83
C TYR A 168 2.91 15.66 -2.15
N MET A 169 4.20 15.90 -1.98
CA MET A 169 4.82 17.15 -2.40
C MET A 169 5.19 17.10 -3.88
N PHE A 170 4.45 17.80 -4.72
CA PHE A 170 4.71 17.91 -6.14
C PHE A 170 5.58 19.15 -6.44
N ARG A 171 6.90 19.04 -6.17
CA ARG A 171 7.82 20.15 -6.37
C ARG A 171 8.24 20.26 -7.84
N ASN A 172 8.11 21.46 -8.41
CA ASN A 172 8.65 21.81 -9.73
C ASN A 172 8.16 20.96 -10.92
N LEU A 173 7.15 20.11 -10.76
CA LEU A 173 6.67 19.29 -11.87
C LEU A 173 6.01 20.11 -12.97
N GLY A 174 5.41 21.25 -12.62
CA GLY A 174 4.82 22.20 -13.56
C GLY A 174 5.83 23.19 -14.18
N ASN A 175 7.09 23.21 -13.71
CA ASN A 175 8.09 24.15 -14.22
C ASN A 175 8.62 23.70 -15.59
N GLU A 176 8.35 24.47 -16.63
CA GLU A 176 8.75 24.17 -18.02
C GLU A 176 10.26 24.19 -18.25
N SER A 177 11.02 24.96 -17.43
CA SER A 177 12.48 25.05 -17.54
C SER A 177 13.21 23.79 -17.05
N ILE A 178 12.51 22.89 -16.33
CA ILE A 178 13.12 21.68 -15.79
C ILE A 178 12.98 20.53 -16.78
N TYR A 179 14.13 19.99 -17.17
CA TYR A 179 14.17 18.79 -18.00
C TYR A 179 13.92 17.52 -17.17
N PHE A 180 12.96 16.72 -17.60
CA PHE A 180 12.77 15.36 -17.09
C PHE A 180 13.24 14.33 -18.10
N ASN A 181 14.18 13.49 -17.70
CA ASN A 181 14.60 12.36 -18.53
C ASN A 181 13.46 11.34 -18.69
N LYS A 182 13.62 10.42 -19.65
CA LYS A 182 12.61 9.38 -19.97
C LYS A 182 12.22 8.53 -18.75
N GLN A 183 13.18 8.22 -17.88
CA GLN A 183 12.94 7.43 -16.66
C GLN A 183 12.03 8.19 -15.68
N THR A 184 12.36 9.46 -15.43
CA THR A 184 11.53 10.31 -14.55
C THR A 184 10.11 10.49 -15.11
N LYS A 185 9.97 10.76 -16.42
CA LYS A 185 8.67 10.84 -17.08
C LYS A 185 7.86 9.55 -16.88
N ARG A 186 8.51 8.37 -16.98
CA ARG A 186 7.87 7.07 -16.75
C ARG A 186 7.41 6.91 -15.28
N LEU A 187 8.21 7.34 -14.32
CA LEU A 187 7.84 7.27 -12.90
C LEU A 187 6.65 8.18 -12.58
N LEU A 188 6.58 9.36 -13.20
CA LEU A 188 5.46 10.29 -13.04
C LEU A 188 4.12 9.71 -13.53
N GLN A 189 4.13 8.74 -14.46
CA GLN A 189 2.92 8.06 -14.86
C GLN A 189 2.25 7.28 -13.71
N ASN A 190 3.02 6.81 -12.73
CA ASN A 190 2.44 6.14 -11.55
C ASN A 190 1.57 7.10 -10.74
N TYR A 191 1.99 8.36 -10.58
CA TYR A 191 1.16 9.37 -9.92
C TYR A 191 -0.11 9.66 -10.72
N ARG A 192 0.00 9.83 -12.04
CA ARG A 192 -1.18 10.02 -12.89
C ARG A 192 -2.14 8.84 -12.79
N SER A 193 -1.60 7.61 -12.82
CA SER A 193 -2.40 6.39 -12.66
C SER A 193 -3.12 6.35 -11.32
N ALA A 194 -2.49 6.82 -10.23
CA ALA A 194 -3.13 6.90 -8.93
C ALA A 194 -4.32 7.88 -8.93
N TYR A 195 -4.18 9.07 -9.52
CA TYR A 195 -5.30 10.00 -9.69
C TYR A 195 -6.44 9.42 -10.52
N VAL A 196 -6.10 8.79 -11.65
CA VAL A 196 -7.10 8.12 -12.51
C VAL A 196 -7.83 7.01 -11.75
N GLN A 197 -7.10 6.23 -10.95
CA GLN A 197 -7.69 5.16 -10.15
C GLN A 197 -8.66 5.72 -9.09
N LEU A 198 -8.33 6.82 -8.42
CA LEU A 198 -9.22 7.49 -7.48
C LEU A 198 -10.47 8.03 -8.18
N ALA A 199 -10.29 8.73 -9.31
CA ALA A 199 -11.41 9.26 -10.09
C ALA A 199 -12.33 8.12 -10.61
N PHE A 200 -11.73 7.00 -11.04
CA PHE A 200 -12.48 5.82 -11.49
C PHE A 200 -13.27 5.18 -10.36
N THR A 201 -12.73 5.14 -9.15
CA THR A 201 -13.47 4.62 -7.98
C THR A 201 -14.70 5.48 -7.69
N TYR A 202 -14.57 6.81 -7.70
CA TYR A 202 -15.72 7.70 -7.57
C TYR A 202 -16.73 7.55 -8.72
N TYR A 203 -16.25 7.28 -9.94
CA TYR A 203 -17.12 7.01 -11.08
C TYR A 203 -17.91 5.71 -10.92
N VAL A 204 -17.28 4.65 -10.44
CA VAL A 204 -17.96 3.38 -10.13
C VAL A 204 -19.03 3.60 -9.05
N ASP A 205 -18.71 4.36 -8.01
CA ASP A 205 -19.67 4.72 -6.97
C ASP A 205 -20.83 5.53 -7.52
N TYR A 206 -20.56 6.50 -8.39
CA TYR A 206 -21.59 7.27 -9.10
C TYR A 206 -22.52 6.38 -9.90
N GLN A 207 -21.98 5.46 -10.71
CA GLN A 207 -22.78 4.50 -11.48
C GLN A 207 -23.62 3.58 -10.59
N ASN A 208 -23.07 3.13 -9.47
CA ASN A 208 -23.79 2.31 -8.50
C ASN A 208 -24.94 3.07 -7.82
N GLN A 209 -24.75 4.37 -7.56
CA GLN A 209 -25.79 5.22 -7.00
C GLN A 209 -26.91 5.49 -8.02
N LEU A 210 -26.59 5.70 -9.30
CA LEU A 210 -27.59 5.86 -10.37
C LEU A 210 -28.56 4.68 -10.49
N LYS A 211 -28.08 3.47 -10.22
CA LYS A 211 -28.91 2.24 -10.27
C LYS A 211 -29.85 2.11 -9.07
N LYS A 212 -29.66 2.86 -8.01
CA LYS A 212 -30.53 2.80 -6.80
C LYS A 212 -31.72 3.72 -6.97
N LYS A 213 -32.94 3.20 -6.77
CA LYS A 213 -34.20 3.93 -6.95
C LYS A 213 -34.37 5.18 -6.04
N ASN A 214 -33.64 5.27 -4.93
CA ASN A 214 -33.79 6.33 -3.91
C ASN A 214 -32.50 7.11 -3.67
N THR A 215 -31.66 7.29 -4.67
CA THR A 215 -30.42 8.06 -4.50
C THR A 215 -30.73 9.56 -4.50
N SER A 216 -30.22 10.28 -3.51
CA SER A 216 -30.30 11.74 -3.47
C SER A 216 -29.51 12.36 -4.63
N GLU A 217 -30.12 13.27 -5.36
CA GLU A 217 -29.47 14.05 -6.42
C GLU A 217 -28.21 14.78 -5.91
N LYS A 218 -28.25 15.28 -4.67
CA LYS A 218 -27.10 15.90 -4.00
C LYS A 218 -25.87 14.98 -3.96
N LYS A 219 -26.07 13.67 -3.69
CA LYS A 219 -24.97 12.69 -3.66
C LYS A 219 -24.38 12.44 -5.04
N LEU A 220 -25.20 12.44 -6.08
CA LEU A 220 -24.73 12.30 -7.46
C LEU A 220 -23.91 13.51 -7.89
N VAL A 221 -24.36 14.73 -7.55
CA VAL A 221 -23.61 15.96 -7.81
C VAL A 221 -22.28 15.97 -7.08
N GLU A 222 -22.25 15.55 -5.80
CA GLU A 222 -21.02 15.47 -5.01
C GLU A 222 -20.01 14.50 -5.64
N LEU A 223 -20.43 13.31 -6.05
CA LEU A 223 -19.53 12.33 -6.68
C LEU A 223 -19.00 12.84 -8.02
N LYS A 224 -19.84 13.47 -8.83
CA LYS A 224 -19.44 14.10 -10.08
C LYS A 224 -18.38 15.21 -9.86
N ASP A 225 -18.59 16.03 -8.85
CA ASP A 225 -17.64 17.08 -8.46
C ASP A 225 -16.31 16.48 -8.00
N LYS A 226 -16.32 15.41 -7.17
CA LYS A 226 -15.10 14.69 -6.77
C LYS A 226 -14.31 14.15 -7.96
N ILE A 227 -14.98 13.57 -8.96
CA ILE A 227 -14.32 13.09 -10.19
C ILE A 227 -13.62 14.25 -10.90
N ILE A 228 -14.35 15.35 -11.15
CA ILE A 228 -13.84 16.51 -11.89
C ILE A 228 -12.65 17.13 -11.15
N ARG A 229 -12.77 17.37 -9.85
CA ARG A 229 -11.68 17.93 -9.02
C ARG A 229 -10.44 17.05 -9.03
N THR A 230 -10.62 15.73 -8.95
CA THR A 230 -9.49 14.78 -8.96
C THR A 230 -8.72 14.86 -10.28
N LEU A 231 -9.42 14.86 -11.41
CA LEU A 231 -8.78 14.94 -12.73
C LEU A 231 -8.16 16.34 -12.98
N HIS A 232 -8.82 17.40 -12.53
CA HIS A 232 -8.29 18.76 -12.62
C HIS A 232 -6.98 18.90 -11.83
N LYS A 233 -6.97 18.44 -10.56
CA LYS A 233 -5.76 18.46 -9.72
C LYS A 233 -4.63 17.62 -10.30
N MET A 234 -4.93 16.50 -10.92
CA MET A 234 -3.93 15.71 -11.67
C MET A 234 -3.27 16.53 -12.78
N GLY A 235 -4.07 17.25 -13.58
CA GLY A 235 -3.56 18.12 -14.65
C GLY A 235 -2.72 19.28 -14.14
N GLU A 236 -3.12 19.87 -13.02
CA GLU A 236 -2.40 20.94 -12.35
C GLU A 236 -1.05 20.48 -11.77
N LYS A 237 -1.06 19.40 -10.99
CA LYS A 237 0.15 18.93 -10.28
C LYS A 237 1.13 18.18 -11.16
N ILE A 238 0.64 17.44 -12.14
CA ILE A 238 1.45 16.60 -13.04
C ILE A 238 1.04 16.85 -14.50
N PRO A 239 1.36 18.02 -15.04
CA PRO A 239 1.01 18.34 -16.41
C PRO A 239 1.70 17.38 -17.39
N GLN A 240 1.03 17.07 -18.49
CA GLN A 240 1.67 16.40 -19.61
C GLN A 240 2.61 17.39 -20.28
N LYS A 241 3.91 17.18 -20.12
CA LYS A 241 4.89 17.86 -20.95
C LYS A 241 5.02 17.12 -22.27
N PRO A 242 5.06 17.82 -23.39
CA PRO A 242 5.29 17.25 -24.70
C PRO A 242 6.63 16.52 -24.82
#